data_b2ee7daf45d2d93c0fd8070031d2717b
#
_entry.id   b2ee7daf45d2d93c0fd8070031d2717b
#
_cell.length_a   1.000
_cell.length_b   1.000
_cell.length_c   1.000
_cell.angle_alpha   90.00
_cell.angle_beta   90.00
_cell.angle_gamma   90.00
#
_symmetry.space_group_name_H-M   'P 1'
#
loop_
_entity.id
_entity.type
_entity.pdbx_description
1 polymer ?
#
loop_
_entity_poly.entity_id
_entity_poly.type
_entity_poly.pdbx_seq_one_letter_code
_entity_poly.pdbx_strand_id
1 'polypeptide(L)'
;MQPATLYAMVAAGADYILCIGGAHGIASMAYGLFTGMEADMIAGPGNLFVAEAKRYLYGKVGIDLFAGPTEIMVLADKTADPEIIATDLVSQAEHGPTSPAWLVATDLELCKEVKKLCKEKSAKLHNDQLKAGLPGNISVKSWEEWGEILLVSDKESMR
;
A
#
# COMPACT_ATOMS: atom_id res chain seq x y z
N MET A 1 4.34 15.21 12.06
CA MET A 1 3.48 15.10 10.85
C MET A 1 4.23 15.68 9.65
N GLN A 2 4.13 15.06 8.49
CA GLN A 2 4.76 15.57 7.27
C GLN A 2 4.06 16.86 6.81
N PRO A 3 4.81 17.92 6.44
CA PRO A 3 4.21 19.20 6.02
C PRO A 3 3.24 19.09 4.85
N ALA A 4 3.54 18.23 3.86
CA ALA A 4 2.66 18.00 2.72
C ALA A 4 1.31 17.39 3.13
N THR A 5 1.30 16.46 4.10
CA THR A 5 0.07 15.87 4.64
C THR A 5 -0.77 16.91 5.36
N LEU A 6 -0.13 17.76 6.18
CA LEU A 6 -0.81 18.85 6.88
C LEU A 6 -1.43 19.84 5.89
N TYR A 7 -0.67 20.24 4.87
CA TYR A 7 -1.18 21.12 3.81
C TYR A 7 -2.39 20.52 3.10
N ALA A 8 -2.33 19.24 2.73
CA ALA A 8 -3.44 18.55 2.07
C ALA A 8 -4.71 18.51 2.94
N MET A 9 -4.57 18.24 4.24
CA MET A 9 -5.69 18.25 5.18
C MET A 9 -6.35 19.64 5.26
N VAL A 10 -5.54 20.69 5.38
CA VAL A 10 -6.06 22.08 5.42
C VAL A 10 -6.71 22.45 4.09
N ALA A 11 -6.07 22.12 2.95
CA ALA A 11 -6.61 22.40 1.62
C ALA A 11 -7.93 21.64 1.33
N ALA A 12 -8.09 20.46 1.93
CA ALA A 12 -9.32 19.67 1.86
C ALA A 12 -10.43 20.19 2.80
N GLY A 13 -10.18 21.22 3.61
CA GLY A 13 -11.17 21.82 4.49
C GLY A 13 -11.41 21.06 5.78
N ALA A 14 -10.39 20.38 6.32
CA ALA A 14 -10.51 19.71 7.60
C ALA A 14 -10.72 20.73 8.75
N ASP A 15 -11.77 20.56 9.54
CA ASP A 15 -12.07 21.41 10.72
C ASP A 15 -11.11 21.10 11.88
N TYR A 16 -10.72 19.84 12.04
CA TYR A 16 -9.82 19.37 13.09
C TYR A 16 -8.74 18.47 12.51
N ILE A 17 -7.51 18.64 12.98
CA ILE A 17 -6.38 17.81 12.60
C ILE A 17 -5.79 17.19 13.87
N LEU A 18 -5.93 15.88 14.02
CA LEU A 18 -5.38 15.13 15.14
C LEU A 18 -3.99 14.58 14.78
N CYS A 19 -2.96 15.02 15.49
CA CYS A 19 -1.59 14.52 15.33
C CYS A 19 -1.39 13.19 16.07
N ILE A 20 -2.30 12.25 15.89
CA ILE A 20 -2.28 10.91 16.49
C ILE A 20 -2.69 9.89 15.43
N GLY A 21 -2.07 8.72 15.42
CA GLY A 21 -2.32 7.68 14.41
C GLY A 21 -2.59 6.32 15.03
N GLY A 22 -2.71 5.32 14.16
CA GLY A 22 -2.97 3.94 14.57
C GLY A 22 -4.34 3.75 15.25
N ALA A 23 -4.46 2.71 16.06
CA ALA A 23 -5.69 2.40 16.80
C ALA A 23 -6.12 3.54 17.73
N HIS A 24 -5.18 4.28 18.30
CA HIS A 24 -5.45 5.42 19.18
C HIS A 24 -6.14 6.57 18.43
N GLY A 25 -5.71 6.86 17.19
CA GLY A 25 -6.37 7.86 16.35
C GLY A 25 -7.81 7.48 16.01
N ILE A 26 -8.04 6.21 15.64
CA ILE A 26 -9.36 5.68 15.35
C ILE A 26 -10.28 5.77 16.58
N ALA A 27 -9.81 5.32 17.75
CA ALA A 27 -10.58 5.41 18.98
C ALA A 27 -10.86 6.87 19.38
N SER A 28 -9.88 7.77 19.22
CA SER A 28 -10.06 9.19 19.54
C SER A 28 -11.16 9.84 18.71
N MET A 29 -11.25 9.53 17.42
CA MET A 29 -12.31 10.01 16.55
C MET A 29 -13.68 9.42 16.94
N ALA A 30 -13.72 8.10 17.16
CA ALA A 30 -14.97 7.40 17.49
C ALA A 30 -15.60 7.86 18.83
N TYR A 31 -14.78 8.30 19.78
CA TYR A 31 -15.24 8.76 21.10
C TYR A 31 -15.11 10.27 21.32
N GLY A 32 -14.71 11.03 20.31
CA GLY A 32 -14.57 12.48 20.40
C GLY A 32 -13.58 12.97 21.46
N LEU A 33 -12.52 12.19 21.76
CA LEU A 33 -11.67 12.42 22.94
C LEU A 33 -10.95 13.78 22.96
N PHE A 34 -10.65 14.34 21.80
CA PHE A 34 -9.91 15.62 21.69
C PHE A 34 -10.74 16.75 21.08
N THR A 35 -11.80 16.42 20.36
CA THR A 35 -12.67 17.39 19.67
C THR A 35 -13.95 17.67 20.45
N GLY A 36 -14.31 16.82 21.39
CA GLY A 36 -15.62 16.84 22.05
C GLY A 36 -16.76 16.35 21.15
N MET A 37 -16.47 15.93 19.93
CA MET A 37 -17.45 15.43 18.95
C MET A 37 -17.06 14.03 18.49
N GLU A 38 -17.99 13.09 18.62
CA GLU A 38 -17.84 11.75 18.07
C GLU A 38 -17.98 11.80 16.54
N ALA A 39 -17.17 11.03 15.83
CA ALA A 39 -17.30 10.89 14.38
C ALA A 39 -18.50 9.99 14.05
N ASP A 40 -19.28 10.38 13.05
CA ASP A 40 -20.36 9.55 12.52
C ASP A 40 -19.82 8.44 11.62
N MET A 41 -18.71 8.73 10.91
CA MET A 41 -18.06 7.80 9.99
C MET A 41 -16.55 7.96 10.01
N ILE A 42 -15.82 6.85 9.97
CA ILE A 42 -14.38 6.80 9.82
C ILE A 42 -14.04 6.17 8.47
N ALA A 43 -13.38 6.94 7.61
CA ALA A 43 -12.99 6.53 6.27
C ALA A 43 -11.47 6.67 6.08
N GLY A 44 -10.89 5.79 5.28
CA GLY A 44 -9.48 5.77 4.92
C GLY A 44 -8.78 4.46 5.24
N PRO A 45 -7.72 4.13 4.50
CA PRO A 45 -6.92 2.93 4.71
C PRO A 45 -5.99 3.09 5.92
N GLY A 46 -5.37 1.98 6.31
CA GLY A 46 -4.37 1.99 7.36
C GLY A 46 -3.69 0.64 7.53
N ASN A 47 -2.82 0.54 8.51
CA ASN A 47 -2.17 -0.72 8.86
C ASN A 47 -3.14 -1.68 9.57
N LEU A 48 -2.65 -2.87 9.90
CA LEU A 48 -3.43 -3.90 10.59
C LEU A 48 -4.11 -3.39 11.87
N PHE A 49 -3.42 -2.57 12.66
CA PHE A 49 -3.98 -2.02 13.91
C PHE A 49 -5.13 -1.03 13.65
N VAL A 50 -5.05 -0.27 12.56
CA VAL A 50 -6.15 0.62 12.14
C VAL A 50 -7.34 -0.21 11.66
N ALA A 51 -7.11 -1.24 10.86
CA ALA A 51 -8.18 -2.14 10.38
C ALA A 51 -8.88 -2.85 11.55
N GLU A 52 -8.13 -3.37 12.51
CA GLU A 52 -8.68 -4.01 13.71
C GLU A 52 -9.45 -3.03 14.60
N ALA A 53 -8.95 -1.81 14.79
CA ALA A 53 -9.68 -0.79 15.54
C ALA A 53 -10.99 -0.39 14.86
N LYS A 54 -11.01 -0.24 13.54
CA LYS A 54 -12.22 -0.03 12.76
C LYS A 54 -13.22 -1.17 12.93
N ARG A 55 -12.75 -2.41 12.84
CA ARG A 55 -13.60 -3.59 13.03
C ARG A 55 -14.22 -3.65 14.43
N TYR A 56 -13.43 -3.36 15.45
CA TYR A 56 -13.89 -3.36 16.84
C TYR A 56 -14.95 -2.27 17.11
N LEU A 57 -14.82 -1.12 16.45
CA LEU A 57 -15.71 0.04 16.64
C LEU A 57 -16.89 0.08 15.65
N TYR A 58 -16.95 -0.88 14.73
CA TYR A 58 -18.08 -1.00 13.81
C TYR A 58 -19.41 -1.17 14.59
N GLY A 59 -20.38 -0.35 14.25
CA GLY A 59 -21.65 -0.26 14.96
C GLY A 59 -21.70 0.85 16.01
N LYS A 60 -20.58 1.24 16.61
CA LYS A 60 -20.44 2.49 17.38
C LYS A 60 -20.29 3.68 16.40
N VAL A 61 -19.52 3.50 15.34
CA VAL A 61 -19.24 4.47 14.28
C VAL A 61 -19.36 3.80 12.92
N GLY A 62 -19.76 4.54 11.89
CA GLY A 62 -19.75 4.06 10.50
C GLY A 62 -18.32 3.84 10.01
N ILE A 63 -18.12 2.79 9.23
CA ILE A 63 -16.82 2.43 8.66
C ILE A 63 -16.95 2.25 7.15
N ASP A 64 -16.00 2.76 6.36
CA ASP A 64 -15.95 2.55 4.91
C ASP A 64 -15.66 1.09 4.55
N LEU A 65 -14.49 0.59 4.96
CA LEU A 65 -14.08 -0.81 4.80
C LEU A 65 -12.96 -1.17 5.78
N PHE A 66 -12.75 -2.47 5.97
CA PHE A 66 -11.69 -3.00 6.82
C PHE A 66 -10.41 -3.25 5.99
N ALA A 67 -9.83 -2.18 5.42
CA ALA A 67 -8.60 -2.27 4.65
C ALA A 67 -7.38 -2.31 5.56
N GLY A 68 -6.73 -3.45 5.58
CA GLY A 68 -5.41 -3.67 6.19
C GLY A 68 -4.30 -3.74 5.14
N PRO A 69 -3.25 -4.51 5.38
CA PRO A 69 -2.23 -4.81 4.37
C PRO A 69 -2.85 -5.38 3.11
N THR A 70 -2.38 -4.92 1.96
CA THR A 70 -2.85 -5.33 0.64
C THR A 70 -1.80 -6.11 -0.10
N GLU A 71 -2.24 -6.88 -1.09
CA GLU A 71 -1.41 -7.63 -2.03
C GLU A 71 -1.88 -7.36 -3.45
N ILE A 72 -1.03 -7.60 -4.44
CA ILE A 72 -1.37 -7.49 -5.86
C ILE A 72 -0.97 -8.74 -6.61
N MET A 73 -1.83 -9.18 -7.53
CA MET A 73 -1.49 -10.16 -8.55
C MET A 73 -1.76 -9.57 -9.92
N VAL A 74 -0.74 -9.52 -10.76
CA VAL A 74 -0.84 -9.08 -12.15
C VAL A 74 -0.88 -10.32 -13.06
N LEU A 75 -1.91 -10.41 -13.89
CA LEU A 75 -2.04 -11.44 -14.93
C LEU A 75 -1.69 -10.82 -16.28
N ALA A 76 -0.67 -11.33 -16.96
CA ALA A 76 -0.16 -10.71 -18.18
C ALA A 76 0.20 -11.70 -19.28
N ASP A 77 0.09 -11.26 -20.51
CA ASP A 77 0.64 -11.94 -21.68
C ASP A 77 1.67 -11.06 -22.40
N LYS A 78 2.23 -11.55 -23.49
CA LYS A 78 3.28 -10.88 -24.29
C LYS A 78 2.92 -9.47 -24.80
N THR A 79 1.65 -9.07 -24.73
CA THR A 79 1.19 -7.73 -25.18
C THR A 79 1.26 -6.67 -24.10
N ALA A 80 1.52 -7.08 -22.87
CA ALA A 80 1.59 -6.16 -21.74
C ALA A 80 2.91 -5.40 -21.71
N ASP A 81 2.86 -4.17 -21.20
CA ASP A 81 4.04 -3.33 -21.01
C ASP A 81 4.80 -3.71 -19.72
N PRO A 82 6.04 -4.20 -19.82
CA PRO A 82 6.82 -4.61 -18.65
C PRO A 82 7.14 -3.45 -17.69
N GLU A 83 7.24 -2.21 -18.19
CA GLU A 83 7.49 -1.04 -17.36
C GLU A 83 6.30 -0.72 -16.42
N ILE A 84 5.08 -0.84 -16.95
CA ILE A 84 3.86 -0.65 -16.16
C ILE A 84 3.75 -1.74 -15.10
N ILE A 85 3.89 -3.00 -15.50
CA ILE A 85 3.83 -4.14 -14.57
C ILE A 85 4.86 -3.97 -13.42
N ALA A 86 6.12 -3.69 -13.77
CA ALA A 86 7.17 -3.54 -12.77
C ALA A 86 6.90 -2.35 -11.84
N THR A 87 6.29 -1.29 -12.34
CA THR A 87 5.91 -0.12 -11.52
C THR A 87 4.82 -0.48 -10.52
N ASP A 88 3.79 -1.20 -10.94
CA ASP A 88 2.69 -1.62 -10.07
C ASP A 88 3.18 -2.58 -8.98
N LEU A 89 4.01 -3.58 -9.34
CA LEU A 89 4.58 -4.53 -8.39
C LEU A 89 5.49 -3.85 -7.35
N VAL A 90 6.35 -2.92 -7.78
CA VAL A 90 7.24 -2.19 -6.86
C VAL A 90 6.45 -1.22 -5.99
N SER A 91 5.41 -0.58 -6.52
CA SER A 91 4.52 0.29 -5.75
C SER A 91 3.80 -0.48 -4.64
N GLN A 92 3.34 -1.70 -4.93
CA GLN A 92 2.75 -2.57 -3.91
C GLN A 92 3.80 -2.98 -2.86
N ALA A 93 4.99 -3.38 -3.29
CA ALA A 93 6.08 -3.75 -2.38
C ALA A 93 6.50 -2.62 -1.43
N GLU A 94 6.25 -1.35 -1.78
CA GLU A 94 6.54 -0.18 -0.96
C GLU A 94 5.54 0.03 0.20
N HIS A 95 4.37 -0.60 0.17
CA HIS A 95 3.38 -0.48 1.25
C HIS A 95 3.85 -1.06 2.58
N GLY A 96 4.79 -2.02 2.55
CA GLY A 96 5.34 -2.59 3.78
C GLY A 96 6.26 -3.79 3.50
N PRO A 97 7.07 -4.18 4.47
CA PRO A 97 8.03 -5.27 4.30
C PRO A 97 7.37 -6.66 4.13
N THR A 98 6.06 -6.76 4.33
CA THR A 98 5.25 -7.98 4.19
C THR A 98 4.11 -7.78 3.20
N SER A 99 4.36 -7.07 2.08
CA SER A 99 3.36 -6.76 1.05
C SER A 99 3.61 -7.61 -0.19
N PRO A 100 2.91 -8.76 -0.37
CA PRO A 100 3.09 -9.63 -1.51
C PRO A 100 2.76 -8.95 -2.84
N ALA A 101 3.55 -9.25 -3.86
CA ALA A 101 3.33 -8.76 -5.21
C ALA A 101 3.69 -9.87 -6.21
N TRP A 102 2.72 -10.31 -7.00
CA TRP A 102 2.86 -11.45 -7.89
C TRP A 102 2.62 -11.09 -9.36
N LEU A 103 3.44 -11.66 -10.24
CA LEU A 103 3.18 -11.71 -11.67
C LEU A 103 2.90 -13.14 -12.08
N VAL A 104 1.77 -13.38 -12.74
CA VAL A 104 1.50 -14.63 -13.48
C VAL A 104 1.47 -14.30 -14.97
N ALA A 105 2.37 -14.86 -15.75
CA ALA A 105 2.47 -14.54 -17.18
C ALA A 105 2.69 -15.77 -18.05
N THR A 106 2.28 -15.66 -19.33
CA THR A 106 2.44 -16.71 -20.34
C THR A 106 3.68 -16.52 -21.21
N ASP A 107 4.46 -15.48 -21.01
CA ASP A 107 5.62 -15.14 -21.82
C ASP A 107 6.90 -15.05 -20.98
N LEU A 108 7.91 -15.85 -21.33
CA LEU A 108 9.16 -15.93 -20.59
C LEU A 108 9.99 -14.65 -20.67
N GLU A 109 10.01 -13.98 -21.84
CA GLU A 109 10.80 -12.77 -22.03
C GLU A 109 10.18 -11.60 -21.23
N LEU A 110 8.86 -11.51 -21.19
CA LEU A 110 8.14 -10.58 -20.31
C LEU A 110 8.52 -10.82 -18.83
N CYS A 111 8.49 -12.08 -18.38
CA CYS A 111 8.86 -12.42 -17.00
C CYS A 111 10.29 -11.98 -16.64
N LYS A 112 11.26 -12.21 -17.56
CA LYS A 112 12.64 -11.81 -17.36
C LYS A 112 12.82 -10.30 -17.30
N GLU A 113 12.18 -9.58 -18.21
CA GLU A 113 12.25 -8.12 -18.26
C GLU A 113 11.60 -7.49 -17.03
N VAL A 114 10.41 -7.92 -16.62
CA VAL A 114 9.75 -7.45 -15.40
C VAL A 114 10.62 -7.71 -14.17
N LYS A 115 11.21 -8.90 -14.05
CA LYS A 115 12.12 -9.22 -12.93
C LYS A 115 13.31 -8.26 -12.84
N LYS A 116 13.91 -7.93 -13.99
CA LYS A 116 15.01 -6.99 -14.08
C LYS A 116 14.55 -5.57 -13.68
N LEU A 117 13.45 -5.11 -14.25
CA LEU A 117 12.89 -3.78 -13.98
C LEU A 117 12.46 -3.60 -12.52
N CYS A 118 11.84 -4.60 -11.89
CA CYS A 118 11.52 -4.55 -10.46
C CYS A 118 12.76 -4.32 -9.61
N LYS A 119 13.86 -5.00 -9.92
CA LYS A 119 15.12 -4.85 -9.20
C LYS A 119 15.73 -3.45 -9.38
N GLU A 120 15.73 -2.95 -10.61
CA GLU A 120 16.24 -1.62 -10.94
C GLU A 120 15.40 -0.50 -10.29
N LYS A 121 14.06 -0.60 -10.39
CA LYS A 121 13.14 0.38 -9.81
C LYS A 121 13.20 0.41 -8.29
N SER A 122 13.21 -0.74 -7.63
CA SER A 122 13.34 -0.82 -6.16
C SER A 122 14.66 -0.24 -5.68
N ALA A 123 15.78 -0.54 -6.36
CA ALA A 123 17.08 0.03 -6.03
C ALA A 123 17.14 1.54 -6.24
N LYS A 124 16.54 2.05 -7.32
CA LYS A 124 16.43 3.49 -7.58
C LYS A 124 15.62 4.18 -6.50
N LEU A 125 14.45 3.65 -6.17
CA LEU A 125 13.57 4.20 -5.15
C LEU A 125 14.26 4.25 -3.78
N HIS A 126 14.95 3.18 -3.39
CA HIS A 126 15.76 3.12 -2.18
C HIS A 126 16.80 4.25 -2.13
N ASN A 127 17.55 4.45 -3.21
CA ASN A 127 18.56 5.51 -3.28
C ASN A 127 17.95 6.91 -3.20
N ASP A 128 16.82 7.14 -3.83
CA ASP A 128 16.14 8.43 -3.84
C ASP A 128 15.53 8.74 -2.46
N GLN A 129 15.02 7.74 -1.74
CA GLN A 129 14.56 7.86 -0.36
C GLN A 129 15.70 8.21 0.59
N LEU A 130 16.86 7.54 0.48
CA LEU A 130 18.05 7.86 1.28
C LEU A 130 18.52 9.31 1.07
N LYS A 131 18.55 9.80 -0.17
CA LYS A 131 18.89 11.20 -0.47
C LYS A 131 17.89 12.18 0.15
N ALA A 132 16.63 11.79 0.26
CA ALA A 132 15.58 12.59 0.91
C ALA A 132 15.58 12.46 2.45
N GLY A 133 16.51 11.71 3.05
CA GLY A 133 16.57 11.48 4.49
C GLY A 133 15.43 10.59 5.02
N LEU A 134 14.81 9.79 4.15
CA LEU A 134 13.75 8.85 4.50
C LEU A 134 14.32 7.44 4.71
N PRO A 135 13.68 6.60 5.53
CA PRO A 135 14.05 5.20 5.63
C PRO A 135 13.76 4.50 4.31
N GLY A 136 14.79 4.11 3.59
CA GLY A 136 14.69 3.34 2.37
C GLY A 136 14.61 1.83 2.65
N ASN A 137 14.59 1.04 1.53
CA ASN A 137 14.72 -0.42 1.54
C ASN A 137 13.42 -1.23 1.82
N ILE A 138 12.26 -0.60 1.87
CA ILE A 138 10.99 -1.31 2.07
C ILE A 138 10.68 -2.18 0.86
N SER A 139 10.59 -1.59 -0.33
CA SER A 139 10.26 -2.30 -1.57
C SER A 139 11.32 -3.35 -1.96
N VAL A 140 12.60 -3.09 -1.67
CA VAL A 140 13.67 -4.08 -1.91
C VAL A 140 13.43 -5.34 -1.07
N LYS A 141 13.25 -5.17 0.25
CA LYS A 141 13.00 -6.29 1.16
C LYS A 141 11.72 -7.04 0.85
N SER A 142 10.63 -6.30 0.63
CA SER A 142 9.34 -6.89 0.32
C SER A 142 9.37 -7.68 -0.98
N TRP A 143 10.02 -7.13 -2.03
CA TRP A 143 10.19 -7.83 -3.30
C TRP A 143 11.07 -9.07 -3.18
N GLU A 144 12.17 -9.01 -2.43
CA GLU A 144 13.06 -10.16 -2.23
C GLU A 144 12.41 -11.30 -1.44
N GLU A 145 11.53 -10.98 -0.49
CA GLU A 145 10.93 -11.95 0.42
C GLU A 145 9.54 -12.44 -0.07
N TRP A 146 8.74 -11.55 -0.70
CA TRP A 146 7.33 -11.80 -1.03
C TRP A 146 6.98 -11.57 -2.51
N GLY A 147 7.95 -11.15 -3.33
CA GLY A 147 7.76 -10.97 -4.76
C GLY A 147 7.92 -12.29 -5.50
N GLU A 148 6.92 -12.67 -6.32
CA GLU A 148 6.98 -13.89 -7.12
C GLU A 148 6.60 -13.65 -8.57
N ILE A 149 7.26 -14.39 -9.48
CA ILE A 149 6.94 -14.42 -10.90
C ILE A 149 6.70 -15.86 -11.32
N LEU A 150 5.48 -16.14 -11.74
CA LEU A 150 5.03 -17.44 -12.19
C LEU A 150 4.86 -17.44 -13.70
N LEU A 151 5.60 -18.34 -14.39
CA LEU A 151 5.41 -18.60 -15.81
C LEU A 151 4.43 -19.76 -15.97
N VAL A 152 3.35 -19.55 -16.70
CA VAL A 152 2.32 -20.57 -17.00
C VAL A 152 2.24 -20.82 -18.50
N SER A 153 1.71 -21.98 -18.89
CA SER A 153 1.66 -22.41 -20.29
C SER A 153 0.67 -21.62 -21.14
N ASP A 154 -0.43 -21.18 -20.55
CA ASP A 154 -1.57 -20.57 -21.24
C ASP A 154 -2.42 -19.71 -20.28
N LYS A 155 -3.40 -19.00 -20.86
CA LYS A 155 -4.31 -18.12 -20.10
C LYS A 155 -5.27 -18.87 -19.16
N GLU A 156 -5.56 -20.14 -19.43
CA GLU A 156 -6.43 -20.93 -18.57
C GLU A 156 -5.71 -21.30 -17.27
N SER A 157 -4.41 -21.53 -17.35
CA SER A 157 -3.54 -21.80 -16.20
C SER A 157 -3.28 -20.59 -15.29
N MET A 158 -3.75 -19.39 -15.67
CA MET A 158 -3.70 -18.18 -14.83
C MET A 158 -4.84 -18.10 -13.81
N ARG A 159 -5.82 -19.00 -13.89
CA ARG A 159 -6.98 -19.07 -13.00
C ARG A 159 -6.67 -20.02 -11.85
#